data_612e583fe4f01983b2c912c7274a232a
#
_entry.id   612e583fe4f01983b2c912c7274a232a
#
_cell.length_a   1.000
_cell.length_b   1.000
_cell.length_c   1.000
_cell.angle_alpha   90.00
_cell.angle_beta   90.00
_cell.angle_gamma   90.00
#
_symmetry.space_group_name_H-M   'P 1'
#
loop_
_entity.id
_entity.type
_entity.pdbx_description
1 polymer ?
#
loop_
_entity_poly.entity_id
_entity_poly.type
_entity_poly.pdbx_seq_one_letter_code
_entity_poly.pdbx_strand_id
1 'polypeptide(L)'
;MNKQENIPIGDLSKQQLILIIEELIKQVEQLSKELEKYKHPKNSSNSSVPPSKDENRPKRNQSLRQKSGRKVGGQKGHHGTTLQMTETPDEIIRLVPQYCNKCGADLEEHEVILDSKRQLIEIPPITPKYIEYQCFQKQCKCGHKQSGDYPAHITNHIQYGPSVEAIVGYYSAYQYLPFNRMKQMFGQVFNLPISQGTLVNILEKLAQKGQPIYEEIRSYIENSSSVGGDETGIRVNGDRWWGWIWQNLNASFISITSNRASQTIKELFPNGFPNAILNSDRWRPHLSTHAAGHQLCISHLLRDLNYLIELEKTQWAADIKMLFQEALELKRKKLEYQKKDSSVVEIEAKANELLDKFIDKTKTPKTLVFQNAMKTNRQSIFQFLYRKEVPPDNNGSERGVRNFKVKQKISGQFKTGQNAYAILRSIIDTSIKRKIPVLKSMSLIAQMPVFIAAE
;
A
#
# COMPACT_ATOMS: atom_id res chain seq x y z
N MET A 1 -47.42 -22.10 15.01
CA MET A 1 -47.55 -21.36 16.28
C MET A 1 -48.08 -22.36 17.32
N ASN A 2 -47.19 -23.04 18.05
CA ASN A 2 -47.59 -23.93 19.15
C ASN A 2 -47.84 -23.05 20.38
N LYS A 3 -49.07 -23.07 20.87
CA LYS A 3 -49.44 -22.56 22.21
C LYS A 3 -48.72 -23.44 23.24
N GLN A 4 -47.65 -22.98 23.82
CA GLN A 4 -47.11 -23.53 25.05
C GLN A 4 -48.13 -23.18 26.14
N GLU A 5 -48.77 -24.20 26.72
CA GLU A 5 -49.61 -24.06 27.90
C GLU A 5 -48.72 -23.58 29.03
N ASN A 6 -49.03 -22.40 29.60
CA ASN A 6 -48.36 -21.85 30.77
C ASN A 6 -48.74 -22.66 32.01
N ILE A 7 -47.98 -23.73 32.30
CA ILE A 7 -48.12 -24.48 33.56
C ILE A 7 -47.59 -23.56 34.67
N PRO A 8 -48.36 -23.30 35.74
CA PRO A 8 -47.88 -22.51 36.87
C PRO A 8 -46.64 -23.14 37.49
N ILE A 9 -45.64 -22.31 37.84
CA ILE A 9 -44.35 -22.76 38.37
C ILE A 9 -44.51 -23.68 39.59
N GLY A 10 -45.58 -23.52 40.40
CA GLY A 10 -45.87 -24.34 41.58
C GLY A 10 -46.28 -25.77 41.25
N ASP A 11 -46.71 -26.05 40.00
CA ASP A 11 -47.19 -27.38 39.61
C ASP A 11 -46.14 -28.21 38.86
N LEU A 12 -44.92 -27.65 38.72
CA LEU A 12 -43.79 -28.31 38.07
C LEU A 12 -43.08 -29.29 39.00
N SER A 13 -42.79 -30.49 38.52
CA SER A 13 -41.96 -31.46 39.23
C SER A 13 -40.51 -30.94 39.38
N LYS A 14 -39.81 -31.44 40.44
CA LYS A 14 -38.40 -31.09 40.69
C LYS A 14 -37.51 -31.30 39.43
N GLN A 15 -37.74 -32.36 38.68
CA GLN A 15 -36.98 -32.62 37.45
C GLN A 15 -37.25 -31.61 36.34
N GLN A 16 -38.52 -31.18 36.16
CA GLN A 16 -38.88 -30.13 35.20
C GLN A 16 -38.28 -28.77 35.59
N LEU A 17 -38.25 -28.43 36.90
CA LEU A 17 -37.60 -27.21 37.37
C LEU A 17 -36.07 -27.24 37.13
N ILE A 18 -35.41 -28.37 37.32
CA ILE A 18 -33.99 -28.52 37.04
C ILE A 18 -33.71 -28.27 35.56
N LEU A 19 -34.48 -28.87 34.64
CA LEU A 19 -34.32 -28.65 33.19
C LEU A 19 -34.54 -27.20 32.79
N ILE A 20 -35.54 -26.53 33.37
CA ILE A 20 -35.79 -25.11 33.11
C ILE A 20 -34.60 -24.25 33.63
N ILE A 21 -34.10 -24.55 34.81
CA ILE A 21 -32.90 -23.82 35.37
C ILE A 21 -31.68 -24.03 34.50
N GLU A 22 -31.39 -25.23 34.04
CA GLU A 22 -30.26 -25.52 33.15
C GLU A 22 -30.39 -24.76 31.81
N GLU A 23 -31.59 -24.69 31.25
CA GLU A 23 -31.84 -23.95 30.02
C GLU A 23 -31.69 -22.43 30.22
N LEU A 24 -32.24 -21.90 31.34
CA LEU A 24 -32.06 -20.48 31.71
C LEU A 24 -30.59 -20.12 31.94
N ILE A 25 -29.79 -20.99 32.59
CA ILE A 25 -28.36 -20.80 32.77
C ILE A 25 -27.67 -20.68 31.39
N LYS A 26 -27.97 -21.58 30.46
CA LYS A 26 -27.44 -21.51 29.09
C LYS A 26 -27.83 -20.22 28.38
N GLN A 27 -29.08 -19.79 28.49
CA GLN A 27 -29.56 -18.52 27.89
C GLN A 27 -28.85 -17.31 28.51
N VAL A 28 -28.70 -17.27 29.84
CA VAL A 28 -27.95 -16.21 30.55
C VAL A 28 -26.50 -16.19 30.14
N GLU A 29 -25.83 -17.34 29.99
CA GLU A 29 -24.45 -17.41 29.49
C GLU A 29 -24.35 -16.90 28.04
N GLN A 30 -25.32 -17.26 27.18
CA GLN A 30 -25.33 -16.80 25.80
C GLN A 30 -25.56 -15.28 25.72
N LEU A 31 -26.56 -14.76 26.44
CA LEU A 31 -26.82 -13.32 26.52
C LEU A 31 -25.66 -12.54 27.13
N SER A 32 -25.00 -13.09 28.14
CA SER A 32 -23.80 -12.49 28.72
C SER A 32 -22.65 -12.41 27.72
N LYS A 33 -22.44 -13.46 26.91
CA LYS A 33 -21.43 -13.46 25.83
C LYS A 33 -21.79 -12.44 24.72
N GLU A 34 -23.05 -12.27 24.40
CA GLU A 34 -23.51 -11.27 23.44
C GLU A 34 -23.33 -9.86 24.01
N LEU A 35 -23.69 -9.63 25.26
CA LEU A 35 -23.53 -8.34 25.93
C LEU A 35 -22.06 -7.90 26.02
N GLU A 36 -21.12 -8.85 26.22
CA GLU A 36 -19.68 -8.54 26.18
C GLU A 36 -19.23 -7.97 24.83
N LYS A 37 -19.82 -8.41 23.71
CA LYS A 37 -19.49 -7.86 22.39
C LYS A 37 -19.87 -6.38 22.28
N TYR A 38 -20.93 -5.96 22.97
CA TYR A 38 -21.43 -4.57 22.94
C TYR A 38 -20.74 -3.68 24.01
N LYS A 39 -20.37 -4.25 25.15
CA LYS A 39 -19.65 -3.51 26.22
C LYS A 39 -18.22 -3.16 25.83
N HIS A 40 -17.53 -4.06 25.12
CA HIS A 40 -16.14 -3.89 24.70
C HIS A 40 -15.99 -4.20 23.22
N PRO A 41 -16.53 -3.35 22.32
CA PRO A 41 -16.49 -3.59 20.89
C PRO A 41 -15.04 -3.53 20.38
N LYS A 42 -14.69 -4.50 19.52
CA LYS A 42 -13.42 -4.43 18.80
C LYS A 42 -13.46 -3.28 17.81
N ASN A 43 -12.42 -2.48 17.82
CA ASN A 43 -12.22 -1.36 16.92
C ASN A 43 -10.77 -1.35 16.37
N SER A 44 -10.46 -0.41 15.51
CA SER A 44 -9.14 -0.32 14.87
C SER A 44 -8.00 0.11 15.80
N SER A 45 -8.30 0.51 17.06
CA SER A 45 -7.30 0.89 18.06
C SER A 45 -6.94 -0.25 19.01
N ASN A 46 -7.86 -1.21 19.20
CA ASN A 46 -7.70 -2.33 20.13
C ASN A 46 -7.77 -3.71 19.46
N SER A 47 -7.76 -3.79 18.13
CA SER A 47 -7.79 -5.05 17.40
C SER A 47 -7.22 -4.89 15.98
N SER A 48 -7.08 -6.00 15.25
CA SER A 48 -6.70 -6.00 13.83
C SER A 48 -7.84 -5.61 12.87
N VAL A 49 -8.97 -5.08 13.36
CA VAL A 49 -10.06 -4.58 12.50
C VAL A 49 -9.54 -3.40 11.69
N PRO A 50 -9.58 -3.47 10.34
CA PRO A 50 -9.14 -2.35 9.51
C PRO A 50 -10.01 -1.13 9.76
N PRO A 51 -9.46 0.10 9.78
CA PRO A 51 -10.22 1.33 9.99
C PRO A 51 -11.42 1.52 9.04
N SER A 52 -11.39 0.88 7.87
CA SER A 52 -12.49 0.91 6.89
C SER A 52 -13.67 -0.01 7.21
N LYS A 53 -13.49 -0.95 8.16
CA LYS A 53 -14.52 -1.89 8.63
C LYS A 53 -14.87 -1.68 10.10
N ASP A 54 -14.35 -0.64 10.71
CA ASP A 54 -14.53 -0.31 12.10
C ASP A 54 -15.82 0.48 12.28
N GLU A 55 -16.91 -0.23 12.56
CA GLU A 55 -18.22 0.35 12.85
C GLU A 55 -18.23 1.10 14.20
N ASN A 56 -17.35 0.70 15.12
CA ASN A 56 -17.22 1.28 16.45
C ASN A 56 -16.07 2.31 16.53
N ARG A 57 -15.63 2.81 15.39
CA ARG A 57 -14.52 3.75 15.32
C ARG A 57 -14.90 5.04 16.07
N PRO A 58 -14.17 5.40 17.14
CA PRO A 58 -14.41 6.68 17.78
C PRO A 58 -14.27 7.80 16.75
N LYS A 59 -15.18 8.77 16.76
CA LYS A 59 -15.12 9.94 15.86
C LYS A 59 -13.75 10.60 16.06
N ARG A 60 -12.81 10.28 15.20
CA ARG A 60 -11.47 10.89 15.21
C ARG A 60 -11.60 12.29 14.64
N ASN A 61 -11.06 13.28 15.33
CA ASN A 61 -10.56 14.46 14.65
C ASN A 61 -9.65 13.96 13.51
N GLN A 62 -9.84 14.42 12.29
CA GLN A 62 -9.18 13.91 11.07
C GLN A 62 -7.66 14.00 11.11
N SER A 63 -7.09 14.61 12.13
CA SER A 63 -5.65 14.72 12.33
C SER A 63 -5.20 13.88 13.53
N LEU A 64 -4.28 12.92 13.26
CA LEU A 64 -3.52 12.21 14.30
C LEU A 64 -2.50 13.10 15.02
N ARG A 65 -2.37 14.36 14.60
CA ARG A 65 -1.46 15.32 15.22
C ARG A 65 -2.09 15.80 16.53
N GLN A 66 -1.41 15.59 17.63
CA GLN A 66 -1.70 16.30 18.87
C GLN A 66 -1.61 17.81 18.58
N LYS A 67 -2.51 18.60 19.18
CA LYS A 67 -2.44 20.06 19.10
C LYS A 67 -1.09 20.48 19.70
N SER A 68 -0.15 20.85 18.85
CA SER A 68 1.22 21.20 19.26
C SER A 68 1.34 22.62 19.84
N GLY A 69 0.26 23.37 19.93
CA GLY A 69 0.27 24.81 20.29
C GLY A 69 0.98 25.73 19.29
N ARG A 70 1.53 25.16 18.19
CA ARG A 70 2.25 25.91 17.16
C ARG A 70 1.26 26.59 16.19
N LYS A 71 1.63 27.76 15.69
CA LYS A 71 0.85 28.46 14.67
C LYS A 71 0.73 27.62 13.38
N VAL A 72 -0.39 27.78 12.68
CA VAL A 72 -0.59 27.14 11.36
C VAL A 72 0.38 27.79 10.35
N GLY A 73 1.10 26.97 9.57
CA GLY A 73 2.06 27.42 8.57
C GLY A 73 3.49 26.96 8.86
N GLY A 74 4.45 27.49 8.11
CA GLY A 74 5.89 27.19 8.27
C GLY A 74 6.39 27.60 9.67
N GLN A 75 7.09 26.70 10.33
CA GLN A 75 7.69 26.96 11.64
C GLN A 75 9.07 27.65 11.47
N LYS A 76 9.58 28.29 12.52
CA LYS A 76 10.93 28.88 12.51
C LYS A 76 11.97 27.83 12.08
N GLY A 77 12.74 28.14 11.05
CA GLY A 77 13.72 27.21 10.42
C GLY A 77 13.16 26.35 9.26
N HIS A 78 11.88 26.52 8.89
CA HIS A 78 11.35 25.89 7.69
C HIS A 78 11.83 26.68 6.45
N HIS A 79 12.62 26.02 5.61
CA HIS A 79 12.96 26.56 4.29
C HIS A 79 11.72 26.51 3.41
N GLY A 80 11.08 27.66 3.22
CA GLY A 80 9.96 27.79 2.28
C GLY A 80 10.44 27.55 0.86
N THR A 81 9.68 26.78 0.07
CA THR A 81 9.85 26.70 -1.38
C THR A 81 9.03 27.82 -2.01
N THR A 82 9.67 28.96 -2.28
CA THR A 82 9.06 30.06 -3.03
C THR A 82 9.39 29.88 -4.51
N LEU A 83 8.41 30.14 -5.37
CA LEU A 83 8.60 30.15 -6.82
C LEU A 83 9.70 31.16 -7.16
N GLN A 84 10.76 30.73 -7.85
CA GLN A 84 11.89 31.56 -8.25
C GLN A 84 11.69 32.00 -9.70
N MET A 85 12.13 33.21 -10.02
CA MET A 85 12.20 33.68 -11.39
C MET A 85 13.33 32.93 -12.13
N THR A 86 13.10 32.60 -13.40
CA THR A 86 14.18 32.12 -14.29
C THR A 86 15.02 33.29 -14.77
N GLU A 87 16.33 33.04 -14.92
CA GLU A 87 17.23 34.02 -15.55
C GLU A 87 17.13 34.05 -17.08
N THR A 88 16.61 32.98 -17.65
CA THR A 88 16.42 32.77 -19.10
C THR A 88 14.94 32.56 -19.43
N PRO A 89 14.10 33.62 -19.46
CA PRO A 89 12.73 33.52 -19.90
C PRO A 89 12.64 33.23 -21.40
N ASP A 90 11.62 32.47 -21.82
CA ASP A 90 11.39 32.12 -23.22
C ASP A 90 10.99 33.34 -24.05
N GLU A 91 10.32 34.32 -23.42
CA GLU A 91 9.85 35.55 -24.05
C GLU A 91 10.05 36.75 -23.11
N ILE A 92 10.45 37.89 -23.66
CA ILE A 92 10.62 39.16 -22.94
C ILE A 92 9.75 40.21 -23.59
N ILE A 93 8.69 40.63 -22.89
CA ILE A 93 7.82 41.73 -23.31
C ILE A 93 8.31 43.00 -22.63
N ARG A 94 8.76 43.98 -23.41
CA ARG A 94 9.23 45.28 -22.92
C ARG A 94 8.04 46.23 -22.87
N LEU A 95 7.73 46.73 -21.67
CA LEU A 95 6.68 47.70 -21.40
C LEU A 95 7.35 49.05 -21.19
N VAL A 96 7.39 49.89 -22.25
CA VAL A 96 8.01 51.19 -22.22
C VAL A 96 6.93 52.27 -22.29
N PRO A 97 6.90 53.26 -21.37
CA PRO A 97 5.96 54.36 -21.42
C PRO A 97 6.27 55.26 -22.64
N GLN A 98 5.25 55.54 -23.43
CA GLN A 98 5.36 56.43 -24.59
C GLN A 98 5.19 57.91 -24.25
N TYR A 99 4.36 58.21 -23.24
CA TYR A 99 4.08 59.56 -22.84
C TYR A 99 4.22 59.74 -21.33
N CYS A 100 4.62 60.95 -20.92
CA CYS A 100 4.68 61.32 -19.48
C CYS A 100 3.27 61.47 -18.93
N ASN A 101 2.91 60.71 -17.87
CA ASN A 101 1.58 60.73 -17.26
C ASN A 101 1.28 62.03 -16.45
N LYS A 102 2.30 62.90 -16.24
CA LYS A 102 2.16 64.17 -15.54
C LYS A 102 2.00 65.39 -16.47
N CYS A 103 2.75 65.44 -17.58
CA CYS A 103 2.78 66.62 -18.48
C CYS A 103 2.41 66.28 -19.94
N GLY A 104 2.23 65.00 -20.32
CA GLY A 104 1.86 64.57 -21.66
C GLY A 104 3.02 64.59 -22.64
N ALA A 105 4.28 64.91 -22.25
CA ALA A 105 5.43 64.93 -23.15
C ALA A 105 5.74 63.54 -23.71
N ASP A 106 6.16 63.50 -25.00
CA ASP A 106 6.64 62.30 -25.64
C ASP A 106 7.98 61.83 -25.02
N LEU A 107 8.10 60.53 -24.80
CA LEU A 107 9.26 59.92 -24.16
C LEU A 107 10.05 59.00 -25.11
N GLU A 108 9.78 59.01 -26.42
CA GLU A 108 10.36 58.10 -27.40
C GLU A 108 11.91 58.16 -27.45
N GLU A 109 12.47 59.38 -27.35
CA GLU A 109 13.91 59.58 -27.41
C GLU A 109 14.63 59.55 -26.01
N HIS A 110 13.87 59.23 -24.93
CA HIS A 110 14.44 59.21 -23.59
C HIS A 110 15.06 57.83 -23.28
N GLU A 111 16.09 57.85 -22.41
CA GLU A 111 16.74 56.58 -21.96
C GLU A 111 15.78 55.66 -21.27
N VAL A 112 15.81 54.38 -21.68
CA VAL A 112 14.98 53.31 -21.07
C VAL A 112 15.74 52.55 -20.01
N ILE A 113 15.37 52.70 -18.75
CA ILE A 113 15.96 52.02 -17.59
C ILE A 113 15.00 50.98 -17.08
N LEU A 114 15.48 49.75 -16.80
CA LEU A 114 14.67 48.68 -16.22
C LEU A 114 14.39 49.01 -14.73
N ASP A 115 13.12 49.29 -14.41
CA ASP A 115 12.67 49.56 -13.04
C ASP A 115 12.40 48.27 -12.28
N SER A 116 11.56 47.40 -12.84
CA SER A 116 11.15 46.14 -12.22
C SER A 116 10.88 45.07 -13.25
N LYS A 117 10.91 43.81 -12.83
CA LYS A 117 10.53 42.67 -13.66
C LYS A 117 9.56 41.74 -12.94
N ARG A 118 8.63 41.15 -13.69
CA ARG A 118 7.70 40.10 -13.23
C ARG A 118 7.69 38.98 -14.25
N GLN A 119 7.48 37.75 -13.82
CA GLN A 119 7.38 36.60 -14.72
C GLN A 119 6.04 35.93 -14.55
N LEU A 120 5.43 35.57 -15.66
CA LEU A 120 4.25 34.72 -15.78
C LEU A 120 4.71 33.36 -16.29
N ILE A 121 4.21 32.27 -15.70
CA ILE A 121 4.50 30.92 -16.15
C ILE A 121 3.21 30.33 -16.72
N GLU A 122 3.25 29.93 -17.97
CA GLU A 122 2.13 29.31 -18.68
C GLU A 122 2.50 27.93 -19.23
N ILE A 123 1.53 27.06 -19.40
CA ILE A 123 1.69 25.78 -20.07
C ILE A 123 1.04 25.95 -21.47
N PRO A 124 1.82 25.90 -22.55
CA PRO A 124 1.25 25.99 -23.89
C PRO A 124 0.37 24.78 -24.21
N PRO A 125 -0.56 24.86 -25.16
CA PRO A 125 -1.38 23.74 -25.59
C PRO A 125 -0.53 22.53 -25.96
N ILE A 126 -0.83 21.38 -25.33
CA ILE A 126 -0.11 20.12 -25.60
C ILE A 126 -0.76 19.46 -26.83
N THR A 127 -0.01 19.32 -27.91
CA THR A 127 -0.45 18.66 -29.13
C THR A 127 0.34 17.39 -29.43
N PRO A 128 -0.33 16.32 -29.92
CA PRO A 128 0.38 15.11 -30.32
C PRO A 128 1.20 15.35 -31.59
N LYS A 129 2.36 14.68 -31.67
CA LYS A 129 3.19 14.63 -32.87
C LYS A 129 2.84 13.38 -33.66
N TYR A 130 2.42 13.55 -34.93
CA TYR A 130 2.18 12.46 -35.87
C TYR A 130 3.46 12.21 -36.66
N ILE A 131 3.93 10.95 -36.68
CA ILE A 131 5.14 10.53 -37.40
C ILE A 131 4.72 9.48 -38.41
N GLU A 132 4.99 9.72 -39.69
CA GLU A 132 4.69 8.81 -40.79
C GLU A 132 6.00 8.12 -41.23
N TYR A 133 5.96 6.81 -41.34
CA TYR A 133 7.01 5.99 -41.90
C TYR A 133 6.58 5.52 -43.27
N GLN A 134 7.28 5.96 -44.34
CA GLN A 134 7.01 5.60 -45.73
C GLN A 134 8.03 4.56 -46.18
N CYS A 135 7.55 3.41 -46.62
CA CYS A 135 8.38 2.33 -47.12
C CYS A 135 8.39 2.35 -48.64
N PHE A 136 9.54 2.61 -49.25
CA PHE A 136 9.73 2.67 -50.70
C PHE A 136 10.33 1.39 -51.25
N GLN A 137 9.99 1.06 -52.50
CA GLN A 137 10.51 -0.08 -53.25
C GLN A 137 11.41 0.38 -54.39
N LYS A 138 12.52 -0.32 -54.63
CA LYS A 138 13.40 -0.16 -55.82
C LYS A 138 13.48 -1.46 -56.56
N GLN A 139 13.56 -1.36 -57.93
CA GLN A 139 13.78 -2.52 -58.76
C GLN A 139 15.26 -2.62 -59.15
N CYS A 140 15.89 -3.76 -58.92
CA CYS A 140 17.25 -4.07 -59.31
C CYS A 140 17.32 -4.35 -60.85
N LYS A 141 18.50 -4.18 -61.43
CA LYS A 141 18.77 -4.53 -62.85
C LYS A 141 18.48 -6.00 -63.15
N CYS A 142 18.54 -6.93 -62.15
CA CYS A 142 18.14 -8.31 -62.28
C CYS A 142 16.62 -8.57 -62.26
N GLY A 143 15.80 -7.51 -62.18
CA GLY A 143 14.36 -7.58 -62.10
C GLY A 143 13.79 -7.75 -60.67
N HIS A 144 14.61 -8.04 -59.68
CA HIS A 144 14.17 -8.17 -58.28
C HIS A 144 13.72 -6.81 -57.72
N LYS A 145 12.55 -6.83 -56.98
CA LYS A 145 12.02 -5.68 -56.27
C LYS A 145 12.36 -5.79 -54.79
N GLN A 146 13.09 -4.81 -54.32
CA GLN A 146 13.48 -4.74 -52.89
C GLN A 146 12.74 -3.58 -52.25
N SER A 147 11.96 -3.88 -51.19
CA SER A 147 11.32 -2.87 -50.31
C SER A 147 12.20 -2.55 -49.12
N GLY A 148 12.10 -1.34 -48.62
CA GLY A 148 12.68 -0.98 -47.32
C GLY A 148 11.93 -1.69 -46.17
N ASP A 149 12.55 -1.73 -45.00
CA ASP A 149 11.99 -2.33 -43.82
C ASP A 149 11.50 -1.28 -42.80
N TYR A 150 10.36 -1.55 -42.18
CA TYR A 150 9.92 -0.74 -41.06
C TYR A 150 10.78 -1.04 -39.81
N PRO A 151 11.02 -0.03 -38.95
CA PRO A 151 11.62 -0.32 -37.64
C PRO A 151 10.78 -1.36 -36.88
N ALA A 152 11.45 -2.25 -36.15
CA ALA A 152 10.82 -3.40 -35.48
C ALA A 152 9.66 -3.04 -34.54
N HIS A 153 9.63 -1.81 -34.03
CA HIS A 153 8.56 -1.32 -33.15
C HIS A 153 7.35 -0.76 -33.92
N ILE A 154 7.43 -0.63 -35.23
CA ILE A 154 6.34 -0.17 -36.11
C ILE A 154 5.67 -1.38 -36.74
N THR A 155 4.59 -1.84 -36.14
CA THR A 155 3.93 -3.12 -36.49
C THR A 155 2.52 -2.93 -37.06
N ASN A 156 1.91 -1.77 -36.88
CA ASN A 156 0.54 -1.49 -37.30
C ASN A 156 0.46 -0.26 -38.22
N HIS A 157 -0.58 -0.18 -39.05
CA HIS A 157 -0.85 0.96 -39.90
C HIS A 157 -0.95 2.28 -39.12
N ILE A 158 -1.49 2.22 -37.90
CA ILE A 158 -1.53 3.32 -36.94
C ILE A 158 -1.33 2.75 -35.55
N GLN A 159 -0.50 3.40 -34.74
CA GLN A 159 -0.23 2.97 -33.35
C GLN A 159 0.13 4.16 -32.48
N TYR A 160 -0.12 4.02 -31.17
CA TYR A 160 0.35 4.98 -30.18
C TYR A 160 1.80 4.70 -29.83
N GLY A 161 2.58 5.78 -29.71
CA GLY A 161 3.99 5.70 -29.37
C GLY A 161 4.26 5.47 -27.87
N PRO A 162 5.51 5.17 -27.51
CA PRO A 162 5.90 4.88 -26.11
C PRO A 162 5.55 5.98 -25.11
N SER A 163 5.53 7.25 -25.51
CA SER A 163 5.14 8.35 -24.63
C SER A 163 3.68 8.28 -24.21
N VAL A 164 2.79 7.92 -25.14
CA VAL A 164 1.36 7.72 -24.83
C VAL A 164 1.17 6.51 -23.92
N GLU A 165 1.85 5.38 -24.21
CA GLU A 165 1.81 4.19 -23.36
C GLU A 165 2.25 4.51 -21.92
N ALA A 166 3.35 5.26 -21.75
CA ALA A 166 3.87 5.68 -20.45
C ALA A 166 2.88 6.55 -19.66
N ILE A 167 2.25 7.52 -20.31
CA ILE A 167 1.25 8.41 -19.72
C ILE A 167 0.02 7.60 -19.27
N VAL A 168 -0.45 6.65 -20.08
CA VAL A 168 -1.56 5.75 -19.74
C VAL A 168 -1.21 4.92 -18.50
N GLY A 169 -0.03 4.30 -18.46
CA GLY A 169 0.45 3.54 -17.29
C GLY A 169 0.53 4.40 -16.03
N TYR A 170 1.09 5.60 -16.14
CA TYR A 170 1.21 6.56 -15.05
C TYR A 170 -0.15 6.95 -14.47
N TYR A 171 -1.08 7.40 -15.30
CA TYR A 171 -2.39 7.84 -14.81
C TYR A 171 -3.28 6.69 -14.34
N SER A 172 -3.20 5.50 -14.95
CA SER A 172 -4.01 4.35 -14.56
C SER A 172 -3.51 3.69 -13.27
N ALA A 173 -2.25 3.26 -13.23
CA ALA A 173 -1.72 2.43 -12.16
C ALA A 173 -1.16 3.24 -10.98
N TYR A 174 -0.71 4.48 -11.19
CA TYR A 174 -0.17 5.35 -10.14
C TYR A 174 -1.18 6.38 -9.64
N GLN A 175 -1.86 7.10 -10.54
CA GLN A 175 -2.83 8.14 -10.19
C GLN A 175 -4.27 7.60 -10.04
N TYR A 176 -4.50 6.32 -10.31
CA TYR A 176 -5.80 5.63 -10.22
C TYR A 176 -6.91 6.25 -11.05
N LEU A 177 -6.58 6.98 -12.12
CA LEU A 177 -7.57 7.64 -12.97
C LEU A 177 -8.43 6.59 -13.70
N PRO A 178 -9.79 6.61 -13.56
CA PRO A 178 -10.68 5.69 -14.26
C PRO A 178 -10.63 5.88 -15.77
N PHE A 179 -10.86 4.83 -16.54
CA PHE A 179 -10.75 4.86 -18.00
C PHE A 179 -11.60 5.94 -18.65
N ASN A 180 -12.83 6.16 -18.19
CA ASN A 180 -13.67 7.22 -18.73
C ASN A 180 -13.09 8.63 -18.51
N ARG A 181 -12.57 8.90 -17.31
CA ARG A 181 -11.91 10.17 -17.03
C ARG A 181 -10.59 10.31 -17.78
N MET A 182 -9.87 9.22 -17.96
CA MET A 182 -8.63 9.20 -18.75
C MET A 182 -8.91 9.49 -20.23
N LYS A 183 -9.97 8.90 -20.81
CA LYS A 183 -10.44 9.23 -22.15
C LYS A 183 -10.72 10.73 -22.29
N GLN A 184 -11.43 11.32 -21.32
CA GLN A 184 -11.71 12.77 -21.33
C GLN A 184 -10.43 13.60 -21.24
N MET A 185 -9.50 13.23 -20.33
CA MET A 185 -8.22 13.90 -20.17
C MET A 185 -7.40 13.86 -21.48
N PHE A 186 -7.29 12.70 -22.13
CA PHE A 186 -6.57 12.60 -23.39
C PHE A 186 -7.18 13.49 -24.49
N GLY A 187 -8.50 13.55 -24.58
CA GLY A 187 -9.19 14.42 -25.55
C GLY A 187 -9.04 15.91 -25.25
N GLN A 188 -9.12 16.31 -23.97
CA GLN A 188 -9.17 17.73 -23.60
C GLN A 188 -7.79 18.34 -23.34
N VAL A 189 -6.86 17.59 -22.74
CA VAL A 189 -5.54 18.09 -22.36
C VAL A 189 -4.51 17.85 -23.46
N PHE A 190 -4.56 16.67 -24.11
CA PHE A 190 -3.57 16.28 -25.11
C PHE A 190 -4.10 16.38 -26.54
N ASN A 191 -5.33 16.80 -26.74
CA ASN A 191 -6.00 16.81 -28.05
C ASN A 191 -5.84 15.47 -28.82
N LEU A 192 -5.90 14.35 -28.08
CA LEU A 192 -5.69 13.00 -28.60
C LEU A 192 -6.88 12.11 -28.23
N PRO A 193 -7.88 11.94 -29.10
CA PRO A 193 -9.02 11.07 -28.81
C PRO A 193 -8.58 9.61 -28.73
N ILE A 194 -8.86 8.96 -27.59
CA ILE A 194 -8.52 7.57 -27.34
C ILE A 194 -9.73 6.83 -26.76
N SER A 195 -9.98 5.60 -27.20
CA SER A 195 -11.08 4.78 -26.67
C SER A 195 -10.72 4.11 -25.35
N GLN A 196 -11.73 3.77 -24.52
CA GLN A 196 -11.48 3.01 -23.30
C GLN A 196 -10.89 1.61 -23.56
N GLY A 197 -11.33 0.95 -24.64
CA GLY A 197 -10.75 -0.35 -25.05
C GLY A 197 -9.27 -0.23 -25.40
N THR A 198 -8.89 0.84 -26.11
CA THR A 198 -7.48 1.12 -26.44
C THR A 198 -6.65 1.36 -25.17
N LEU A 199 -7.19 2.06 -24.17
CA LEU A 199 -6.52 2.26 -22.88
C LEU A 199 -6.24 0.92 -22.16
N VAL A 200 -7.20 -0.02 -22.19
CA VAL A 200 -7.02 -1.37 -21.64
C VAL A 200 -5.91 -2.11 -22.38
N ASN A 201 -5.96 -2.14 -23.72
CA ASN A 201 -4.95 -2.81 -24.55
C ASN A 201 -3.54 -2.23 -24.35
N ILE A 202 -3.42 -0.92 -24.19
CA ILE A 202 -2.14 -0.27 -23.86
C ILE A 202 -1.61 -0.74 -22.51
N LEU A 203 -2.45 -0.85 -21.50
CA LEU A 203 -2.02 -1.32 -20.17
C LEU A 203 -1.58 -2.78 -20.19
N GLU A 204 -2.30 -3.64 -20.90
CA GLU A 204 -1.91 -5.05 -21.06
C GLU A 204 -0.56 -5.15 -21.79
N LYS A 205 -0.40 -4.43 -22.90
CA LYS A 205 0.88 -4.38 -23.62
C LYS A 205 2.02 -3.85 -22.77
N LEU A 206 1.77 -2.79 -22.00
CA LEU A 206 2.77 -2.20 -21.11
C LEU A 206 3.17 -3.18 -19.99
N ALA A 207 2.20 -3.94 -19.45
CA ALA A 207 2.46 -4.98 -18.49
C ALA A 207 3.29 -6.13 -19.08
N GLN A 208 2.99 -6.57 -20.29
CA GLN A 208 3.80 -7.58 -21.00
C GLN A 208 5.25 -7.10 -21.17
N LYS A 209 5.47 -5.85 -21.57
CA LYS A 209 6.81 -5.25 -21.64
C LYS A 209 7.50 -5.19 -20.27
N GLY A 210 6.74 -4.96 -19.20
CA GLY A 210 7.24 -4.91 -17.83
C GLY A 210 7.42 -6.25 -17.15
N GLN A 211 6.98 -7.36 -17.76
CA GLN A 211 7.05 -8.69 -17.15
C GLN A 211 8.48 -9.11 -16.71
N PRO A 212 9.55 -8.90 -17.49
CA PRO A 212 10.90 -9.26 -17.03
C PRO A 212 11.29 -8.50 -15.74
N ILE A 213 10.98 -7.21 -15.66
CA ILE A 213 11.27 -6.40 -14.47
C ILE A 213 10.44 -6.88 -13.26
N TYR A 214 9.20 -7.30 -13.51
CA TYR A 214 8.34 -7.85 -12.47
C TYR A 214 8.91 -9.15 -11.88
N GLU A 215 9.43 -10.04 -12.73
CA GLU A 215 10.09 -11.29 -12.28
C GLU A 215 11.41 -11.00 -11.56
N GLU A 216 12.18 -10.02 -12.00
CA GLU A 216 13.37 -9.56 -11.27
C GLU A 216 13.01 -9.01 -9.88
N ILE A 217 11.93 -8.25 -9.76
CA ILE A 217 11.44 -7.78 -8.47
C ILE A 217 11.02 -8.95 -7.58
N ARG A 218 10.33 -9.96 -8.12
CA ARG A 218 9.96 -11.18 -7.39
C ARG A 218 11.19 -11.91 -6.86
N SER A 219 12.15 -12.18 -7.74
CA SER A 219 13.41 -12.83 -7.38
C SER A 219 14.22 -12.02 -6.35
N TYR A 220 14.26 -10.70 -6.50
CA TYR A 220 14.92 -9.82 -5.53
C TYR A 220 14.27 -9.91 -4.14
N ILE A 221 12.94 -9.94 -4.05
CA ILE A 221 12.21 -10.09 -2.78
C ILE A 221 12.47 -11.48 -2.18
N GLU A 222 12.39 -12.56 -2.97
CA GLU A 222 12.66 -13.93 -2.52
C GLU A 222 14.05 -14.09 -1.89
N ASN A 223 15.07 -13.44 -2.45
CA ASN A 223 16.46 -13.51 -2.01
C ASN A 223 16.88 -12.43 -1.00
N SER A 224 15.95 -11.60 -0.54
CA SER A 224 16.23 -10.53 0.43
C SER A 224 16.46 -11.07 1.84
N SER A 225 17.13 -10.28 2.70
CA SER A 225 17.34 -10.61 4.13
C SER A 225 16.17 -10.24 5.04
N SER A 226 15.26 -9.41 4.56
CA SER A 226 14.03 -9.00 5.27
C SER A 226 12.90 -8.79 4.29
N VAL A 227 11.74 -9.35 4.59
CA VAL A 227 10.53 -9.25 3.77
C VAL A 227 9.33 -9.00 4.67
N GLY A 228 8.55 -7.97 4.38
CA GLY A 228 7.22 -7.78 4.96
C GLY A 228 6.15 -8.34 4.04
N GLY A 229 5.21 -9.11 4.57
CA GLY A 229 4.08 -9.69 3.83
C GLY A 229 2.73 -9.24 4.39
N ASP A 230 1.78 -8.93 3.50
CA ASP A 230 0.40 -8.59 3.88
C ASP A 230 -0.55 -8.84 2.70
N GLU A 231 -1.84 -9.01 2.97
CA GLU A 231 -2.84 -9.18 1.94
C GLU A 231 -4.15 -8.46 2.27
N THR A 232 -4.95 -8.23 1.24
CA THR A 232 -6.26 -7.58 1.38
C THR A 232 -7.28 -8.15 0.41
N GLY A 233 -8.51 -8.32 0.87
CA GLY A 233 -9.62 -8.70 -0.01
C GLY A 233 -9.94 -7.59 -1.02
N ILE A 234 -10.07 -7.97 -2.28
CA ILE A 234 -10.46 -7.12 -3.40
C ILE A 234 -11.65 -7.74 -4.14
N ARG A 235 -12.22 -6.99 -5.09
CA ARG A 235 -13.29 -7.49 -5.97
C ARG A 235 -12.80 -7.55 -7.40
N VAL A 236 -12.99 -8.70 -8.07
CA VAL A 236 -12.75 -8.92 -9.49
C VAL A 236 -14.00 -9.54 -10.08
N ASN A 237 -14.67 -8.85 -11.01
CA ASN A 237 -15.94 -9.28 -11.63
C ASN A 237 -17.03 -9.70 -10.62
N GLY A 238 -17.14 -8.99 -9.49
CA GLY A 238 -18.08 -9.31 -8.43
C GLY A 238 -17.56 -10.31 -7.40
N ASP A 239 -16.60 -11.15 -7.76
CA ASP A 239 -16.04 -12.17 -6.89
C ASP A 239 -15.00 -11.62 -5.92
N ARG A 240 -14.84 -12.33 -4.79
CA ARG A 240 -13.83 -12.00 -3.80
C ARG A 240 -12.49 -12.59 -4.20
N TRP A 241 -11.52 -11.71 -4.46
CA TRP A 241 -10.13 -12.02 -4.73
C TRP A 241 -9.23 -11.40 -3.66
N TRP A 242 -7.91 -11.65 -3.75
CA TRP A 242 -6.92 -11.20 -2.79
C TRP A 242 -5.78 -10.49 -3.47
N GLY A 243 -5.50 -9.27 -3.02
CA GLY A 243 -4.31 -8.53 -3.40
C GLY A 243 -3.23 -8.73 -2.34
N TRP A 244 -2.07 -9.21 -2.76
CA TRP A 244 -0.92 -9.52 -1.93
C TRP A 244 0.18 -8.51 -2.14
N ILE A 245 0.98 -8.29 -1.10
CA ILE A 245 2.22 -7.54 -1.19
C ILE A 245 3.32 -8.24 -0.39
N TRP A 246 4.47 -8.40 -0.99
CA TRP A 246 5.72 -8.71 -0.32
C TRP A 246 6.71 -7.58 -0.62
N GLN A 247 7.34 -7.05 0.41
CA GLN A 247 8.12 -5.84 0.25
C GLN A 247 9.25 -5.71 1.27
N ASN A 248 10.24 -4.90 0.93
CA ASN A 248 11.25 -4.40 1.84
C ASN A 248 11.51 -2.90 1.59
N LEU A 249 12.62 -2.36 2.05
CA LEU A 249 12.96 -0.93 1.86
C LEU A 249 13.15 -0.55 0.38
N ASN A 250 13.55 -1.49 -0.49
CA ASN A 250 14.01 -1.21 -1.86
C ASN A 250 13.06 -1.69 -2.95
N ALA A 251 12.15 -2.61 -2.65
CA ALA A 251 11.25 -3.21 -3.64
C ALA A 251 9.89 -3.59 -3.05
N SER A 252 8.90 -3.73 -3.94
CA SER A 252 7.58 -4.27 -3.63
C SER A 252 7.14 -5.20 -4.76
N PHE A 253 6.86 -6.44 -4.42
CA PHE A 253 6.22 -7.40 -5.31
C PHE A 253 4.74 -7.48 -4.95
N ILE A 254 3.87 -7.27 -5.93
CA ILE A 254 2.41 -7.24 -5.76
C ILE A 254 1.82 -8.32 -6.65
N SER A 255 0.89 -9.11 -6.12
CA SER A 255 0.17 -10.14 -6.87
C SER A 255 -1.32 -10.10 -6.55
N ILE A 256 -2.14 -10.63 -7.46
CA ILE A 256 -3.59 -10.75 -7.29
C ILE A 256 -4.00 -12.18 -7.58
N THR A 257 -4.69 -12.81 -6.64
CA THR A 257 -5.09 -14.22 -6.73
C THR A 257 -6.54 -14.43 -6.31
N SER A 258 -7.15 -15.52 -6.76
CA SER A 258 -8.54 -15.85 -6.44
C SER A 258 -8.73 -16.40 -5.02
N ASN A 259 -7.68 -16.89 -4.39
CA ASN A 259 -7.76 -17.48 -3.05
C ASN A 259 -6.71 -16.90 -2.08
N ARG A 260 -6.86 -17.21 -0.79
CA ARG A 260 -5.99 -16.80 0.33
C ARG A 260 -5.34 -18.00 1.02
N ALA A 261 -5.11 -19.08 0.30
CA ALA A 261 -4.55 -20.29 0.89
C ALA A 261 -3.01 -20.20 1.03
N SER A 262 -2.44 -21.01 1.94
CA SER A 262 -0.99 -21.17 2.04
C SER A 262 -0.37 -21.66 0.73
N GLN A 263 -1.15 -22.41 -0.07
CA GLN A 263 -0.75 -22.88 -1.39
C GLN A 263 -0.43 -21.71 -2.34
N THR A 264 -1.17 -20.62 -2.28
CA THR A 264 -0.89 -19.41 -3.07
C THR A 264 0.49 -18.84 -2.81
N ILE A 265 0.92 -18.81 -1.53
CA ILE A 265 2.26 -18.33 -1.20
C ILE A 265 3.33 -19.28 -1.77
N LYS A 266 3.11 -20.61 -1.70
CA LYS A 266 4.01 -21.60 -2.27
C LYS A 266 4.11 -21.53 -3.80
N GLU A 267 3.03 -21.20 -4.49
CA GLU A 267 3.02 -20.99 -5.95
C GLU A 267 3.80 -19.75 -6.35
N LEU A 268 3.67 -18.67 -5.59
CA LEU A 268 4.38 -17.41 -5.83
C LEU A 268 5.86 -17.48 -5.43
N PHE A 269 6.17 -18.20 -4.35
CA PHE A 269 7.51 -18.37 -3.78
C PHE A 269 7.73 -19.83 -3.39
N PRO A 270 8.08 -20.71 -4.35
CA PRO A 270 8.23 -22.15 -4.11
C PRO A 270 9.25 -22.48 -3.01
N ASN A 271 10.34 -21.72 -2.92
CA ASN A 271 11.38 -21.88 -1.91
C ASN A 271 11.10 -21.09 -0.62
N GLY A 272 10.01 -20.33 -0.57
CA GLY A 272 9.75 -19.36 0.49
C GLY A 272 10.77 -18.22 0.50
N PHE A 273 11.29 -17.89 1.69
CA PHE A 273 12.24 -16.81 1.90
C PHE A 273 13.45 -17.30 2.71
N PRO A 274 14.28 -18.18 2.17
CA PRO A 274 15.32 -18.92 2.94
C PRO A 274 16.35 -18.01 3.61
N ASN A 275 16.53 -16.78 3.11
CA ASN A 275 17.48 -15.82 3.63
C ASN A 275 16.83 -14.70 4.47
N ALA A 276 15.50 -14.61 4.46
CA ALA A 276 14.79 -13.47 5.06
C ALA A 276 14.21 -13.76 6.44
N ILE A 277 14.17 -12.71 7.27
CA ILE A 277 13.17 -12.61 8.33
C ILE A 277 11.87 -12.12 7.72
N LEU A 278 10.83 -12.98 7.74
CA LEU A 278 9.50 -12.64 7.25
C LEU A 278 8.70 -11.90 8.32
N ASN A 279 8.42 -10.62 8.11
CA ASN A 279 7.64 -9.79 9.01
C ASN A 279 6.17 -9.79 8.57
N SER A 280 5.27 -10.23 9.43
CA SER A 280 3.83 -10.31 9.13
C SER A 280 2.99 -10.19 10.40
N ASP A 281 1.67 -10.19 10.22
CA ASP A 281 0.75 -10.45 11.33
C ASP A 281 0.84 -11.92 11.79
N ARG A 282 -0.03 -12.32 12.74
CA ARG A 282 -0.08 -13.70 13.24
C ARG A 282 -0.91 -14.63 12.35
N TRP A 283 -1.14 -14.30 11.10
CA TRP A 283 -1.89 -15.16 10.21
C TRP A 283 -1.09 -16.41 9.84
N ARG A 284 -1.69 -17.59 10.10
CA ARG A 284 -1.02 -18.88 10.00
C ARG A 284 -0.29 -19.14 8.68
N PRO A 285 -0.83 -18.82 7.49
CA PRO A 285 -0.13 -19.02 6.23
C PRO A 285 1.21 -18.28 6.13
N HIS A 286 1.32 -17.05 6.65
CA HIS A 286 2.60 -16.35 6.71
C HIS A 286 3.57 -17.05 7.67
N LEU A 287 3.10 -17.45 8.87
CA LEU A 287 3.94 -18.11 9.89
C LEU A 287 4.36 -19.52 9.45
N SER A 288 3.62 -20.19 8.57
CA SER A 288 3.98 -21.51 8.04
C SER A 288 4.82 -21.45 6.77
N THR A 289 5.09 -20.28 6.23
CA THR A 289 5.95 -20.09 5.06
C THR A 289 7.40 -20.30 5.47
N HIS A 290 8.14 -21.08 4.68
CA HIS A 290 9.58 -21.30 4.91
C HIS A 290 10.33 -19.97 4.85
N ALA A 291 11.09 -19.65 5.89
CA ALA A 291 11.89 -18.42 6.01
C ALA A 291 13.07 -18.66 6.95
N ALA A 292 14.12 -17.85 6.89
CA ALA A 292 15.22 -17.90 7.84
C ALA A 292 14.74 -17.63 9.27
N GLY A 293 13.64 -16.94 9.43
CA GLY A 293 12.94 -16.68 10.67
C GLY A 293 11.72 -15.79 10.43
N HIS A 294 10.98 -15.56 11.51
CA HIS A 294 9.79 -14.72 11.47
C HIS A 294 9.90 -13.54 12.44
N GLN A 295 9.30 -12.42 12.10
CA GLN A 295 9.07 -11.30 13.01
C GLN A 295 7.57 -11.03 13.09
N LEU A 296 7.01 -11.11 14.27
CA LEU A 296 5.62 -10.69 14.52
C LEU A 296 5.53 -9.17 14.53
N CYS A 297 4.56 -8.63 13.85
CA CYS A 297 4.30 -7.18 13.82
C CYS A 297 3.95 -6.66 15.22
N ILE A 298 4.86 -5.94 15.87
CA ILE A 298 4.67 -5.39 17.23
C ILE A 298 3.45 -4.45 17.28
N SER A 299 3.15 -3.73 16.21
CA SER A 299 1.97 -2.86 16.17
C SER A 299 0.65 -3.64 16.29
N HIS A 300 0.56 -4.85 15.74
CA HIS A 300 -0.59 -5.75 15.93
C HIS A 300 -0.64 -6.29 17.37
N LEU A 301 0.50 -6.72 17.91
CA LEU A 301 0.57 -7.20 19.29
C LEU A 301 0.15 -6.12 20.29
N LEU A 302 0.60 -4.88 20.10
CA LEU A 302 0.21 -3.75 20.97
C LEU A 302 -1.30 -3.44 20.87
N ARG A 303 -1.91 -3.58 19.69
CA ARG A 303 -3.37 -3.42 19.53
C ARG A 303 -4.14 -4.50 20.29
N ASP A 304 -3.70 -5.75 20.17
CA ASP A 304 -4.32 -6.87 20.90
C ASP A 304 -4.15 -6.72 22.42
N LEU A 305 -3.00 -6.25 22.88
CA LEU A 305 -2.76 -5.97 24.32
C LEU A 305 -3.66 -4.84 24.82
N ASN A 306 -3.88 -3.78 24.04
CA ASN A 306 -4.84 -2.74 24.39
C ASN A 306 -6.24 -3.33 24.61
N TYR A 307 -6.68 -4.22 23.72
CA TYR A 307 -7.97 -4.89 23.85
C TYR A 307 -8.05 -5.75 25.13
N LEU A 308 -6.99 -6.48 25.47
CA LEU A 308 -6.94 -7.30 26.70
C LEU A 308 -6.98 -6.44 27.97
N ILE A 309 -6.27 -5.31 27.97
CA ILE A 309 -6.27 -4.36 29.09
C ILE A 309 -7.67 -3.76 29.27
N GLU A 310 -8.35 -3.37 28.18
CA GLU A 310 -9.69 -2.80 28.24
C GLU A 310 -10.72 -3.84 28.71
N LEU A 311 -10.62 -5.09 28.23
CA LEU A 311 -11.60 -6.14 28.46
C LEU A 311 -11.43 -6.86 29.79
N GLU A 312 -10.22 -7.35 30.08
CA GLU A 312 -9.92 -8.22 31.21
C GLU A 312 -9.14 -7.50 32.31
N LYS A 313 -8.75 -6.25 32.11
CA LYS A 313 -8.03 -5.37 33.04
C LYS A 313 -6.82 -6.07 33.71
N THR A 314 -6.15 -6.94 32.93
CA THR A 314 -5.04 -7.74 33.42
C THR A 314 -3.73 -6.95 33.49
N GLN A 315 -3.07 -6.99 34.65
CA GLN A 315 -1.76 -6.37 34.84
C GLN A 315 -0.71 -7.03 33.94
N TRP A 316 -0.80 -8.32 33.68
CA TRP A 316 0.08 -9.03 32.76
C TRP A 316 0.12 -8.39 31.35
N ALA A 317 -1.04 -8.04 30.79
CA ALA A 317 -1.10 -7.40 29.48
C ALA A 317 -0.49 -5.99 29.48
N ALA A 318 -0.60 -5.26 30.58
CA ALA A 318 0.05 -3.97 30.76
C ALA A 318 1.58 -4.12 30.84
N ASP A 319 2.07 -5.11 31.57
CA ASP A 319 3.51 -5.38 31.75
C ASP A 319 4.16 -5.78 30.40
N ILE A 320 3.55 -6.70 29.64
CA ILE A 320 4.01 -7.07 28.29
C ILE A 320 3.97 -5.88 27.31
N LYS A 321 2.93 -5.03 27.42
CA LYS A 321 2.85 -3.82 26.59
C LYS A 321 4.01 -2.87 26.86
N MET A 322 4.34 -2.65 28.15
CA MET A 322 5.49 -1.83 28.55
C MET A 322 6.80 -2.42 28.00
N LEU A 323 6.99 -3.73 28.15
CA LEU A 323 8.17 -4.42 27.63
C LEU A 323 8.35 -4.23 26.13
N PHE A 324 7.26 -4.33 25.33
CA PHE A 324 7.32 -4.08 23.89
C PHE A 324 7.66 -2.61 23.56
N GLN A 325 7.19 -1.67 24.37
CA GLN A 325 7.56 -0.26 24.23
C GLN A 325 9.04 -0.02 24.55
N GLU A 326 9.59 -0.64 25.60
CA GLU A 326 11.02 -0.62 25.93
C GLU A 326 11.86 -1.19 24.77
N ALA A 327 11.46 -2.33 24.19
CA ALA A 327 12.13 -2.91 23.03
C ALA A 327 12.11 -1.97 21.79
N LEU A 328 11.00 -1.27 21.55
CA LEU A 328 10.90 -0.28 20.48
C LEU A 328 11.83 0.92 20.73
N GLU A 329 11.96 1.38 21.97
CA GLU A 329 12.91 2.44 22.33
C GLU A 329 14.37 1.99 22.13
N LEU A 330 14.71 0.74 22.47
CA LEU A 330 16.04 0.21 22.17
C LEU A 330 16.32 0.26 20.65
N LYS A 331 15.37 -0.17 19.81
CA LYS A 331 15.53 -0.10 18.35
C LYS A 331 15.73 1.33 17.83
N ARG A 332 15.14 2.33 18.45
CA ARG A 332 15.35 3.75 18.12
C ARG A 332 16.74 4.24 18.53
N LYS A 333 17.27 3.75 19.66
CA LYS A 333 18.60 4.13 20.15
C LYS A 333 19.72 3.51 19.32
N LYS A 334 19.57 2.26 18.92
CA LYS A 334 20.55 1.50 18.14
C LYS A 334 19.82 0.58 17.15
N LEU A 335 20.23 0.62 15.88
CA LEU A 335 19.54 -0.14 14.83
C LEU A 335 19.74 -1.65 14.93
N GLU A 336 20.82 -2.11 15.56
CA GLU A 336 21.17 -3.53 15.67
C GLU A 336 21.90 -3.81 16.99
N TYR A 337 21.50 -4.87 17.65
CA TYR A 337 22.10 -5.35 18.89
C TYR A 337 22.67 -6.76 18.72
N GLN A 338 23.71 -7.07 19.49
CA GLN A 338 24.19 -8.44 19.59
C GLN A 338 23.45 -9.19 20.71
N LYS A 339 23.34 -10.52 20.59
CA LYS A 339 22.65 -11.35 21.61
C LYS A 339 23.23 -11.21 23.03
N LYS A 340 24.51 -10.81 23.16
CA LYS A 340 25.21 -10.57 24.41
C LYS A 340 25.03 -9.17 25.00
N ASP A 341 24.40 -8.24 24.25
CA ASP A 341 24.20 -6.87 24.74
C ASP A 341 23.24 -6.91 25.95
N SER A 342 23.68 -6.39 27.11
CA SER A 342 22.95 -6.51 28.39
C SER A 342 21.52 -6.02 28.32
N SER A 343 21.27 -4.92 27.62
CA SER A 343 19.92 -4.35 27.45
C SER A 343 18.94 -5.27 26.69
N VAL A 344 19.44 -6.07 25.75
CA VAL A 344 18.61 -7.03 25.02
C VAL A 344 18.40 -8.29 25.83
N VAL A 345 19.46 -8.78 26.52
CA VAL A 345 19.39 -9.92 27.48
C VAL A 345 18.34 -9.63 28.52
N GLU A 346 18.32 -8.41 29.07
CA GLU A 346 17.35 -7.99 30.07
C GLU A 346 15.90 -8.00 29.58
N ILE A 347 15.66 -7.49 28.36
CA ILE A 347 14.34 -7.54 27.72
C ILE A 347 13.90 -8.98 27.46
N GLU A 348 14.77 -9.84 26.95
CA GLU A 348 14.43 -11.24 26.72
C GLU A 348 14.17 -12.01 28.01
N ALA A 349 14.94 -11.75 29.08
CA ALA A 349 14.71 -12.33 30.39
C ALA A 349 13.34 -11.94 30.96
N LYS A 350 13.03 -10.64 30.97
CA LYS A 350 11.70 -10.13 31.35
C LYS A 350 10.58 -10.72 30.52
N ALA A 351 10.79 -10.85 29.20
CA ALA A 351 9.80 -11.47 28.31
C ALA A 351 9.56 -12.93 28.66
N ASN A 352 10.60 -13.69 28.92
CA ASN A 352 10.50 -15.09 29.28
C ASN A 352 9.77 -15.26 30.65
N GLU A 353 10.12 -14.46 31.63
CA GLU A 353 9.45 -14.45 32.95
C GLU A 353 7.94 -14.16 32.76
N LEU A 354 7.57 -13.10 32.04
CA LEU A 354 6.17 -12.73 31.80
C LEU A 354 5.44 -13.80 31.02
N LEU A 355 6.07 -14.37 29.98
CA LEU A 355 5.43 -15.41 29.17
C LEU A 355 5.21 -16.69 29.99
N ASP A 356 6.10 -17.05 30.94
CA ASP A 356 5.99 -18.26 31.74
C ASP A 356 5.13 -18.07 32.97
N LYS A 357 4.72 -16.85 33.34
CA LYS A 357 3.83 -16.53 34.45
C LYS A 357 2.47 -17.23 34.31
N PHE A 358 1.97 -17.76 35.40
CA PHE A 358 0.67 -18.40 35.48
C PHE A 358 -0.47 -17.38 35.22
N ILE A 359 -1.43 -17.74 34.36
CA ILE A 359 -2.65 -16.97 34.07
C ILE A 359 -3.86 -17.83 34.38
N ASP A 360 -4.75 -17.33 35.24
CA ASP A 360 -6.00 -17.99 35.60
C ASP A 360 -6.98 -17.94 34.40
N LYS A 361 -7.22 -19.11 33.81
CA LYS A 361 -8.12 -19.27 32.68
C LYS A 361 -9.56 -18.83 32.97
N THR A 362 -10.02 -18.96 34.21
CA THR A 362 -11.39 -18.62 34.57
C THR A 362 -11.65 -17.12 34.60
N LYS A 363 -10.65 -16.33 34.97
CA LYS A 363 -10.71 -14.88 35.09
C LYS A 363 -10.30 -14.16 33.81
N THR A 364 -9.26 -14.65 33.13
CA THR A 364 -8.65 -13.98 31.98
C THR A 364 -8.39 -14.93 30.79
N PRO A 365 -9.46 -15.54 30.22
CA PRO A 365 -9.31 -16.56 29.17
C PRO A 365 -8.67 -16.03 27.89
N LYS A 366 -8.94 -14.78 27.49
CA LYS A 366 -8.39 -14.20 26.26
C LYS A 366 -6.92 -13.83 26.43
N THR A 367 -6.52 -13.38 27.61
CA THR A 367 -5.11 -13.14 27.97
C THR A 367 -4.32 -14.43 27.89
N LEU A 368 -4.85 -15.56 28.41
CA LEU A 368 -4.20 -16.86 28.31
C LEU A 368 -4.02 -17.33 26.86
N VAL A 369 -5.05 -17.13 26.00
CA VAL A 369 -4.93 -17.45 24.55
C VAL A 369 -3.84 -16.63 23.89
N PHE A 370 -3.75 -15.34 24.20
CA PHE A 370 -2.71 -14.47 23.68
C PHE A 370 -1.32 -14.89 24.20
N GLN A 371 -1.18 -15.15 25.49
CA GLN A 371 0.07 -15.63 26.09
C GLN A 371 0.56 -16.91 25.41
N ASN A 372 -0.31 -17.90 25.22
CA ASN A 372 0.04 -19.16 24.55
C ASN A 372 0.50 -18.94 23.11
N ALA A 373 -0.17 -18.05 22.38
CA ALA A 373 0.27 -17.68 21.02
C ALA A 373 1.67 -17.03 21.03
N MET A 374 1.98 -16.21 22.04
CA MET A 374 3.31 -15.61 22.20
C MET A 374 4.36 -16.66 22.62
N LYS A 375 4.04 -17.60 23.51
CA LYS A 375 4.92 -18.72 23.87
C LYS A 375 5.32 -19.55 22.66
N THR A 376 4.34 -19.91 21.80
CA THR A 376 4.57 -20.68 20.58
C THR A 376 5.48 -19.94 19.59
N ASN A 377 5.37 -18.61 19.52
CA ASN A 377 6.11 -17.77 18.58
C ASN A 377 7.21 -16.94 19.27
N ARG A 378 7.72 -17.39 20.41
CA ARG A 378 8.68 -16.65 21.26
C ARG A 378 9.87 -16.11 20.47
N GLN A 379 10.45 -16.92 19.60
CA GLN A 379 11.61 -16.56 18.79
C GLN A 379 11.31 -15.50 17.72
N SER A 380 10.03 -15.27 17.41
CA SER A 380 9.57 -14.34 16.38
C SER A 380 9.21 -12.95 16.92
N ILE A 381 9.43 -12.68 18.21
CA ILE A 381 8.99 -11.41 18.81
C ILE A 381 10.04 -10.30 18.64
N PHE A 382 11.33 -10.63 18.84
CA PHE A 382 12.40 -9.64 18.95
C PHE A 382 13.47 -9.71 17.86
N GLN A 383 13.21 -10.38 16.72
CA GLN A 383 14.18 -10.45 15.61
C GLN A 383 14.60 -9.07 15.11
N PHE A 384 13.70 -8.08 15.21
CA PHE A 384 13.99 -6.70 14.82
C PHE A 384 15.11 -6.04 15.65
N LEU A 385 15.39 -6.50 16.86
CA LEU A 385 16.50 -5.99 17.67
C LEU A 385 17.87 -6.43 17.13
N TYR A 386 17.95 -7.62 16.55
CA TYR A 386 19.19 -8.25 16.12
C TYR A 386 19.58 -7.94 14.68
N ARG A 387 18.69 -7.35 13.90
CA ARG A 387 18.89 -7.09 12.49
C ARG A 387 18.42 -5.70 12.11
N LYS A 388 19.32 -4.85 11.60
CA LYS A 388 19.02 -3.47 11.22
C LYS A 388 17.94 -3.35 10.15
N GLU A 389 17.92 -4.31 9.20
CA GLU A 389 17.01 -4.35 8.06
C GLU A 389 15.61 -4.85 8.41
N VAL A 390 15.41 -5.44 9.61
CA VAL A 390 14.11 -5.95 10.06
C VAL A 390 13.38 -4.85 10.83
N PRO A 391 12.24 -4.35 10.31
CA PRO A 391 11.42 -3.39 11.04
C PRO A 391 10.64 -4.09 12.17
N PRO A 392 10.32 -3.39 13.26
CA PRO A 392 9.51 -3.94 14.36
C PRO A 392 8.05 -4.15 13.97
N ASP A 393 7.58 -3.50 12.92
CA ASP A 393 6.20 -3.55 12.45
C ASP A 393 6.10 -3.85 10.95
N ASN A 394 4.90 -4.22 10.51
CA ASN A 394 4.59 -4.47 9.10
C ASN A 394 3.88 -3.28 8.41
N ASN A 395 4.04 -2.07 8.94
CA ASN A 395 3.38 -0.86 8.41
C ASN A 395 3.74 -0.58 6.94
N GLY A 396 4.91 -1.03 6.47
CA GLY A 396 5.31 -0.94 5.07
C GLY A 396 4.34 -1.68 4.15
N SER A 397 4.03 -2.93 4.48
CA SER A 397 3.08 -3.76 3.74
C SER A 397 1.64 -3.24 3.87
N GLU A 398 1.22 -2.83 5.08
CA GLU A 398 -0.09 -2.21 5.30
C GLU A 398 -0.29 -0.95 4.43
N ARG A 399 0.73 -0.11 4.25
CA ARG A 399 0.68 1.03 3.32
C ARG A 399 0.55 0.59 1.87
N GLY A 400 1.26 -0.47 1.49
CA GLY A 400 1.21 -1.02 0.14
C GLY A 400 -0.17 -1.57 -0.23
N VAL A 401 -0.80 -2.36 0.65
CA VAL A 401 -2.15 -2.89 0.40
C VAL A 401 -3.25 -1.80 0.35
N ARG A 402 -3.00 -0.61 0.93
CA ARG A 402 -3.93 0.52 0.79
C ARG A 402 -4.13 0.96 -0.66
N ASN A 403 -3.15 0.76 -1.53
CA ASN A 403 -3.25 1.07 -2.95
C ASN A 403 -4.40 0.31 -3.63
N PHE A 404 -4.62 -0.95 -3.27
CA PHE A 404 -5.79 -1.72 -3.72
C PHE A 404 -7.10 -1.07 -3.25
N LYS A 405 -7.15 -0.63 -1.99
CA LYS A 405 -8.36 0.01 -1.44
C LYS A 405 -8.65 1.35 -2.08
N VAL A 406 -7.62 2.14 -2.39
CA VAL A 406 -7.78 3.40 -3.13
C VAL A 406 -8.30 3.11 -4.53
N LYS A 407 -7.69 2.17 -5.28
CA LYS A 407 -8.15 1.77 -6.61
C LYS A 407 -9.61 1.33 -6.61
N GLN A 408 -10.02 0.51 -5.63
CA GLN A 408 -11.40 0.06 -5.51
C GLN A 408 -12.38 1.18 -5.12
N LYS A 409 -12.01 2.09 -4.24
CA LYS A 409 -12.87 3.24 -3.90
C LYS A 409 -13.15 4.14 -5.10
N ILE A 410 -12.18 4.24 -6.01
CA ILE A 410 -12.30 5.08 -7.21
C ILE A 410 -13.02 4.35 -8.34
N SER A 411 -12.70 3.07 -8.57
CA SER A 411 -13.16 2.29 -9.73
C SER A 411 -14.16 1.19 -9.39
N GLY A 412 -14.53 0.99 -8.11
CA GLY A 412 -15.44 -0.06 -7.62
C GLY A 412 -14.78 -1.43 -7.56
N GLN A 413 -14.40 -1.99 -8.67
CA GLN A 413 -13.79 -3.32 -8.79
C GLN A 413 -12.88 -3.43 -10.03
N PHE A 414 -12.12 -4.51 -10.11
CA PHE A 414 -11.47 -4.89 -11.37
C PHE A 414 -12.49 -5.65 -12.24
N LYS A 415 -12.68 -5.20 -13.48
CA LYS A 415 -13.42 -5.97 -14.51
C LYS A 415 -12.46 -6.76 -15.38
N THR A 416 -11.31 -6.19 -15.68
CA THR A 416 -10.18 -6.76 -16.43
C THR A 416 -8.89 -6.11 -15.95
N GLY A 417 -7.73 -6.63 -16.38
CA GLY A 417 -6.43 -5.99 -16.18
C GLY A 417 -5.90 -6.05 -14.75
N GLN A 418 -6.41 -6.95 -13.89
CA GLN A 418 -5.91 -7.11 -12.53
C GLN A 418 -4.44 -7.53 -12.50
N ASN A 419 -4.01 -8.42 -13.42
CA ASN A 419 -2.62 -8.84 -13.53
C ASN A 419 -1.73 -7.70 -14.06
N ALA A 420 -2.18 -6.99 -15.09
CA ALA A 420 -1.48 -5.81 -15.59
C ALA A 420 -1.30 -4.75 -14.48
N TYR A 421 -2.33 -4.53 -13.65
CA TYR A 421 -2.21 -3.65 -12.50
C TYR A 421 -1.16 -4.15 -11.50
N ALA A 422 -1.14 -5.45 -11.18
CA ALA A 422 -0.17 -6.01 -10.23
C ALA A 422 1.28 -5.81 -10.71
N ILE A 423 1.54 -6.10 -11.98
CA ILE A 423 2.85 -5.92 -12.63
C ILE A 423 3.28 -4.45 -12.57
N LEU A 424 2.45 -3.56 -13.14
CA LEU A 424 2.76 -2.13 -13.21
C LEU A 424 2.89 -1.51 -11.81
N ARG A 425 2.04 -1.92 -10.85
CA ARG A 425 2.11 -1.42 -9.48
C ARG A 425 3.37 -1.88 -8.75
N SER A 426 3.85 -3.10 -8.97
CA SER A 426 5.13 -3.59 -8.43
C SER A 426 6.29 -2.73 -8.90
N ILE A 427 6.33 -2.41 -10.18
CA ILE A 427 7.37 -1.56 -10.76
C ILE A 427 7.27 -0.13 -10.24
N ILE A 428 6.06 0.42 -10.14
CA ILE A 428 5.80 1.77 -9.61
C ILE A 428 6.26 1.88 -8.15
N ASP A 429 5.83 0.96 -7.29
CA ASP A 429 6.17 1.00 -5.86
C ASP A 429 7.68 0.79 -5.64
N THR A 430 8.30 -0.07 -6.45
CA THR A 430 9.76 -0.26 -6.44
C THR A 430 10.48 1.00 -6.90
N SER A 431 10.01 1.66 -7.94
CA SER A 431 10.58 2.93 -8.43
C SER A 431 10.51 4.02 -7.36
N ILE A 432 9.37 4.16 -6.67
CA ILE A 432 9.19 5.12 -5.59
C ILE A 432 10.20 4.87 -4.46
N LYS A 433 10.36 3.60 -4.04
CA LYS A 433 11.32 3.20 -2.99
C LYS A 433 12.76 3.52 -3.39
N ARG A 434 13.09 3.37 -4.66
CA ARG A 434 14.42 3.68 -5.23
C ARG A 434 14.58 5.16 -5.64
N LYS A 435 13.58 6.01 -5.32
CA LYS A 435 13.57 7.44 -5.67
C LYS A 435 13.68 7.71 -7.18
N ILE A 436 13.19 6.80 -8.00
CA ILE A 436 13.11 6.96 -9.45
C ILE A 436 11.75 7.59 -9.79
N PRO A 437 11.69 8.67 -10.59
CA PRO A 437 10.43 9.26 -11.02
C PRO A 437 9.56 8.23 -11.76
N VAL A 438 8.32 8.06 -11.32
CA VAL A 438 7.41 7.01 -11.84
C VAL A 438 7.18 7.13 -13.35
N LEU A 439 6.98 8.36 -13.85
CA LEU A 439 6.78 8.58 -15.30
C LEU A 439 8.03 8.16 -16.11
N LYS A 440 9.24 8.38 -15.57
CA LYS A 440 10.49 7.92 -16.20
C LYS A 440 10.52 6.39 -16.28
N SER A 441 10.15 5.69 -15.20
CA SER A 441 10.07 4.23 -15.21
C SER A 441 9.06 3.71 -16.22
N MET A 442 7.86 4.33 -16.31
CA MET A 442 6.86 3.97 -17.32
C MET A 442 7.38 4.22 -18.74
N SER A 443 8.10 5.32 -18.97
CA SER A 443 8.70 5.63 -20.28
C SER A 443 9.77 4.61 -20.69
N LEU A 444 10.57 4.12 -19.74
CA LEU A 444 11.57 3.08 -20.01
C LEU A 444 10.90 1.76 -20.40
N ILE A 445 9.87 1.32 -19.65
CA ILE A 445 9.11 0.10 -19.98
C ILE A 445 8.45 0.23 -21.34
N ALA A 446 7.83 1.38 -21.66
CA ALA A 446 7.15 1.60 -22.91
C ALA A 446 8.09 1.45 -24.13
N GLN A 447 9.39 1.71 -23.98
CA GLN A 447 10.40 1.53 -25.01
C GLN A 447 10.92 0.09 -25.15
N MET A 448 10.65 -0.77 -24.16
CA MET A 448 11.05 -2.18 -24.23
C MET A 448 10.26 -2.94 -25.28
N PRO A 449 10.83 -4.00 -25.90
CA PRO A 449 10.07 -4.91 -26.74
C PRO A 449 9.00 -5.64 -25.90
N VAL A 450 7.95 -6.12 -26.59
CA VAL A 450 7.00 -7.02 -25.95
C VAL A 450 7.70 -8.35 -25.67
N PHE A 451 7.73 -8.76 -24.41
CA PHE A 451 8.28 -10.05 -24.03
C PHE A 451 7.23 -11.13 -24.38
N ILE A 452 7.54 -11.99 -25.32
CA ILE A 452 6.78 -13.20 -25.63
C ILE A 452 7.54 -14.31 -24.90
N ALA A 453 6.94 -14.86 -23.84
CA ALA A 453 7.49 -16.06 -23.21
C ALA A 453 7.55 -17.16 -24.29
N ALA A 454 8.69 -17.78 -24.46
CA ALA A 454 8.77 -19.00 -25.27
C ALA A 454 7.87 -20.06 -24.60
N GLU A 455 6.94 -20.63 -25.37
CA GLU A 455 6.05 -21.71 -24.93
C GLU A 455 6.85 -22.97 -24.55
#